data_936da215df6543df73ee0de89c4717e3
#
_entry.id   936da215df6543df73ee0de89c4717e3
#
_cell.length_a   1.000
_cell.length_b   1.000
_cell.length_c   1.000
_cell.angle_alpha   90.00
_cell.angle_beta   90.00
_cell.angle_gamma   90.00
#
_symmetry.space_group_name_H-M   'P 1'
#
loop_
_entity.id
_entity.type
_entity.pdbx_description
1 polymer ?
#
loop_
_entity_poly.entity_id
_entity_poly.type
_entity_poly.pdbx_seq_one_letter_code
_entity_poly.pdbx_strand_id
1 'polypeptide(L)'
;MLSVVEKEVKPSVTLDHRRITLTVRPGSSLEKRQEVMDDWYRYLLHQSVPALIAKWEARLGVKVFGYYLQKMKTKWGGCNFHAGNIRLNTQLAKKPKDLLEYVLVHEMLHLIEPTHSERFFSLLMRHFPTWTEARAELNELPLTAENWST
;
A
#
# COMPACT_ATOMS: atom_id res chain seq x y z
N MET A 1 14.17 -5.87 -10.38
CA MET A 1 15.59 -5.54 -10.19
C MET A 1 15.76 -4.03 -10.18
N LEU A 2 16.52 -3.50 -9.24
CA LEU A 2 16.81 -2.08 -9.16
C LEU A 2 18.18 -1.79 -9.77
N SER A 3 18.22 -0.83 -10.67
CA SER A 3 19.46 -0.28 -11.22
C SER A 3 19.56 1.20 -10.85
N VAL A 4 20.74 1.65 -10.47
CA VAL A 4 20.99 3.06 -10.16
C VAL A 4 21.92 3.63 -11.23
N VAL A 5 21.51 4.75 -11.82
CA VAL A 5 22.27 5.45 -12.87
C VAL A 5 22.51 6.89 -12.42
N GLU A 6 23.74 7.38 -12.54
CA GLU A 6 24.10 8.76 -12.21
C GLU A 6 24.24 9.59 -13.49
N LYS A 7 23.44 10.66 -13.63
CA LYS A 7 23.46 11.57 -14.77
C LYS A 7 23.18 13.01 -14.32
N GLU A 8 23.69 13.97 -15.07
CA GLU A 8 23.46 15.41 -14.85
C GLU A 8 22.05 15.83 -15.34
N VAL A 9 21.02 15.12 -14.87
CA VAL A 9 19.63 15.37 -15.22
C VAL A 9 18.74 15.34 -13.99
N LYS A 10 17.49 15.77 -14.14
CA LYS A 10 16.51 15.70 -13.05
C LYS A 10 16.35 14.25 -12.57
N PRO A 11 16.39 14.00 -11.26
CA PRO A 11 16.17 12.65 -10.72
C PRO A 11 14.86 12.05 -11.21
N SER A 12 14.88 10.77 -11.56
CA SER A 12 13.69 10.06 -12.03
C SER A 12 13.80 8.57 -11.75
N VAL A 13 12.66 7.90 -11.85
CA VAL A 13 12.56 6.44 -11.76
C VAL A 13 11.80 5.95 -12.98
N THR A 14 12.32 4.92 -13.64
CA THR A 14 11.65 4.27 -14.75
C THR A 14 11.53 2.77 -14.53
N LEU A 15 10.48 2.16 -15.11
CA LEU A 15 10.26 0.72 -15.07
C LEU A 15 10.24 0.20 -16.49
N ASP A 16 11.12 -0.79 -16.77
CA ASP A 16 11.19 -1.46 -18.06
C ASP A 16 11.53 -2.93 -17.84
N HIS A 17 10.78 -3.86 -18.46
CA HIS A 17 11.02 -5.31 -18.45
C HIS A 17 11.36 -5.86 -17.05
N ARG A 18 10.62 -5.48 -16.02
CA ARG A 18 10.87 -5.88 -14.62
C ARG A 18 12.12 -5.24 -14.00
N ARG A 19 12.74 -4.27 -14.69
CA ARG A 19 13.85 -3.53 -14.14
C ARG A 19 13.38 -2.14 -13.73
N ILE A 20 13.66 -1.77 -12.50
CA ILE A 20 13.44 -0.42 -12.00
C ILE A 20 14.77 0.32 -12.15
N THR A 21 14.76 1.43 -12.86
CA THR A 21 15.94 2.27 -13.02
C THR A 21 15.77 3.58 -12.29
N LEU A 22 16.62 3.82 -11.31
CA LEU A 22 16.70 5.08 -10.58
C LEU A 22 17.79 5.92 -11.22
N THR A 23 17.41 7.08 -11.77
CA THR A 23 18.35 8.05 -12.31
C THR A 23 18.51 9.19 -11.32
N VAL A 24 19.75 9.44 -10.89
CA VAL A 24 20.10 10.49 -9.94
C VAL A 24 21.28 11.31 -10.44
N ARG A 25 21.48 12.48 -9.86
CA ARG A 25 22.65 13.31 -10.17
C ARG A 25 23.89 12.68 -9.58
N PRO A 26 25.04 12.80 -10.24
CA PRO A 26 26.31 12.32 -9.70
C PRO A 26 26.56 12.86 -8.29
N GLY A 27 27.05 12.00 -7.40
CA GLY A 27 27.31 12.38 -6.01
C GLY A 27 26.09 12.48 -5.12
N SER A 28 24.90 12.05 -5.57
CA SER A 28 23.69 12.04 -4.76
C SER A 28 23.86 11.21 -3.51
N SER A 29 23.36 11.71 -2.36
CA SER A 29 23.39 10.98 -1.10
C SER A 29 22.44 9.78 -1.14
N LEU A 30 22.65 8.81 -0.24
CA LEU A 30 21.74 7.69 -0.04
C LEU A 30 20.35 8.19 0.33
N GLU A 31 20.28 9.22 1.19
CA GLU A 31 19.01 9.83 1.61
C GLU A 31 18.25 10.42 0.43
N LYS A 32 18.95 11.10 -0.49
CA LYS A 32 18.31 11.65 -1.69
C LYS A 32 17.79 10.56 -2.61
N ARG A 33 18.53 9.47 -2.76
CA ARG A 33 18.12 8.30 -3.55
C ARG A 33 16.87 7.67 -2.96
N GLN A 34 16.82 7.52 -1.64
CA GLN A 34 15.66 6.98 -0.94
C GLN A 34 14.44 7.87 -1.12
N GLU A 35 14.60 9.19 -1.04
CA GLU A 35 13.54 10.15 -1.25
C GLU A 35 12.92 10.03 -2.65
N VAL A 36 13.76 9.90 -3.68
CA VAL A 36 13.29 9.73 -5.06
C VAL A 36 12.50 8.44 -5.22
N MET A 37 12.96 7.34 -4.60
CA MET A 37 12.26 6.06 -4.63
C MET A 37 10.93 6.14 -3.88
N ASP A 38 10.89 6.77 -2.72
CA ASP A 38 9.67 6.93 -1.95
C ASP A 38 8.61 7.74 -2.71
N ASP A 39 9.02 8.78 -3.40
CA ASP A 39 8.12 9.58 -4.24
C ASP A 39 7.57 8.74 -5.40
N TRP A 40 8.38 7.89 -5.99
CA TRP A 40 7.94 7.01 -7.06
C TRP A 40 6.93 5.96 -6.57
N TYR A 41 7.14 5.38 -5.39
CA TYR A 41 6.19 4.44 -4.79
C TYR A 41 4.84 5.11 -4.54
N ARG A 42 4.83 6.36 -4.06
CA ARG A 42 3.59 7.13 -3.91
C ARG A 42 2.90 7.34 -5.25
N TYR A 43 3.67 7.68 -6.26
CA TYR A 43 3.14 7.86 -7.62
C TYR A 43 2.44 6.58 -8.10
N LEU A 44 3.09 5.43 -7.95
CA LEU A 44 2.51 4.14 -8.37
C LEU A 44 1.19 3.85 -7.64
N LEU A 45 1.14 4.09 -6.34
CA LEU A 45 -0.06 3.87 -5.55
C LEU A 45 -1.19 4.82 -5.96
N HIS A 46 -0.88 6.08 -6.22
CA HIS A 46 -1.88 7.04 -6.70
C HIS A 46 -2.44 6.66 -8.08
N GLN A 47 -1.73 5.87 -8.85
CA GLN A 47 -2.23 5.36 -10.13
C GLN A 47 -3.26 4.24 -9.96
N SER A 48 -3.16 3.44 -8.91
CA SER A 48 -4.00 2.25 -8.74
C SER A 48 -5.06 2.37 -7.65
N VAL A 49 -4.79 3.10 -6.57
CA VAL A 49 -5.69 3.15 -5.41
C VAL A 49 -7.07 3.74 -5.71
N PRO A 50 -7.22 4.85 -6.44
CA PRO A 50 -8.55 5.40 -6.70
C PRO A 50 -9.51 4.43 -7.38
N ALA A 51 -9.05 3.67 -8.37
CA ALA A 51 -9.88 2.68 -9.05
C ALA A 51 -10.26 1.52 -8.14
N LEU A 52 -9.34 1.07 -7.27
CA LEU A 52 -9.63 0.03 -6.28
C LEU A 52 -10.64 0.52 -5.25
N ILE A 53 -10.52 1.75 -4.78
CA ILE A 53 -11.49 2.35 -3.86
C ILE A 53 -12.88 2.37 -4.50
N ALA A 54 -12.99 2.86 -5.74
CA ALA A 54 -14.28 2.91 -6.45
C ALA A 54 -14.91 1.52 -6.59
N LYS A 55 -14.10 0.53 -6.95
CA LYS A 55 -14.54 -0.86 -7.07
C LYS A 55 -15.14 -1.37 -5.76
N TRP A 56 -14.45 -1.14 -4.66
CA TRP A 56 -14.85 -1.67 -3.36
C TRP A 56 -15.92 -0.84 -2.67
N GLU A 57 -15.99 0.46 -2.93
CA GLU A 57 -17.14 1.27 -2.49
C GLU A 57 -18.44 0.69 -3.04
N ALA A 58 -18.44 0.31 -4.31
CA ALA A 58 -19.61 -0.29 -4.94
C ALA A 58 -19.96 -1.65 -4.33
N ARG A 59 -18.96 -2.48 -4.05
CA ARG A 59 -19.19 -3.82 -3.51
C ARG A 59 -19.57 -3.84 -2.04
N LEU A 60 -18.97 -2.95 -1.25
CA LEU A 60 -19.18 -2.91 0.20
C LEU A 60 -20.30 -1.95 0.61
N GLY A 61 -20.74 -1.08 -0.29
CA GLY A 61 -21.76 -0.09 0.01
C GLY A 61 -21.28 0.99 0.98
N VAL A 62 -20.00 1.35 0.92
CA VAL A 62 -19.39 2.36 1.79
C VAL A 62 -18.84 3.53 0.97
N LYS A 63 -18.55 4.63 1.66
CA LYS A 63 -17.93 5.81 1.07
C LYS A 63 -16.61 6.09 1.77
N VAL A 64 -15.55 6.23 0.99
CA VAL A 64 -14.23 6.68 1.47
C VAL A 64 -14.12 8.17 1.19
N PHE A 65 -14.00 8.98 2.24
CA PHE A 65 -13.90 10.44 2.11
C PHE A 65 -12.49 10.89 1.74
N GLY A 66 -11.49 10.09 2.06
CA GLY A 66 -10.13 10.38 1.68
C GLY A 66 -9.22 9.19 1.95
N TYR A 67 -8.10 9.14 1.24
CA TYR A 67 -7.06 8.17 1.53
C TYR A 67 -5.71 8.90 1.63
N TYR A 68 -4.82 8.35 2.44
CA TYR A 68 -3.51 8.92 2.68
C TYR A 68 -2.45 7.85 2.50
N LEU A 69 -1.34 8.23 1.88
CA LEU A 69 -0.19 7.37 1.69
C LEU A 69 0.90 7.83 2.64
N GLN A 70 1.42 6.90 3.44
CA GLN A 70 2.40 7.20 4.46
C GLN A 70 3.34 6.02 4.63
N LYS A 71 4.63 6.28 4.76
CA LYS A 71 5.58 5.24 5.15
C LYS A 71 5.38 4.95 6.62
N MET A 72 5.00 3.72 6.94
CA MET A 72 4.74 3.28 8.32
C MET A 72 5.72 2.18 8.70
N LYS A 73 6.17 2.18 9.96
CA LYS A 73 7.16 1.21 10.46
C LYS A 73 6.55 -0.13 10.85
N THR A 74 5.33 -0.12 11.39
CA THR A 74 4.74 -1.31 12.02
C THR A 74 3.41 -1.75 11.44
N LYS A 75 2.81 -0.96 10.55
CA LYS A 75 1.47 -1.25 10.00
C LYS A 75 1.48 -1.19 8.49
N TRP A 76 0.62 -1.98 7.85
CA TRP A 76 0.38 -1.91 6.42
C TRP A 76 -0.74 -0.94 6.05
N GLY A 77 -1.65 -0.68 6.97
CA GLY A 77 -2.76 0.25 6.76
C GLY A 77 -3.39 0.71 8.07
N GLY A 78 -4.34 1.60 7.96
CA GLY A 78 -5.13 2.10 9.08
C GLY A 78 -6.43 2.72 8.60
N CYS A 79 -7.36 2.89 9.52
CA CYS A 79 -8.67 3.48 9.22
C CYS A 79 -9.09 4.41 10.35
N ASN A 80 -9.50 5.62 9.97
CA ASN A 80 -10.22 6.53 10.86
C ASN A 80 -11.69 6.46 10.46
N PHE A 81 -12.45 5.59 11.11
CA PHE A 81 -13.85 5.37 10.72
C PHE A 81 -14.77 6.57 11.04
N HIS A 82 -14.39 7.42 11.99
CA HIS A 82 -15.15 8.64 12.28
C HIS A 82 -15.04 9.66 11.14
N ALA A 83 -13.86 9.82 10.59
CA ALA A 83 -13.62 10.72 9.47
C ALA A 83 -13.90 10.08 8.10
N GLY A 84 -13.99 8.75 8.03
CA GLY A 84 -14.17 8.02 6.78
C GLY A 84 -12.89 7.95 5.95
N ASN A 85 -11.72 8.03 6.57
CA ASN A 85 -10.43 8.03 5.89
C ASN A 85 -9.67 6.74 6.10
N ILE A 86 -8.90 6.33 5.10
CA ILE A 86 -8.00 5.18 5.19
C ILE A 86 -6.57 5.63 4.94
N ARG A 87 -5.62 4.89 5.55
CA ARG A 87 -4.19 5.08 5.32
C ARG A 87 -3.61 3.80 4.75
N LEU A 88 -2.68 3.94 3.83
CA LEU A 88 -1.99 2.82 3.20
C LEU A 88 -0.49 3.07 3.27
N ASN A 89 0.26 2.03 3.61
CA ASN A 89 1.71 2.11 3.67
C ASN A 89 2.29 2.18 2.26
N THR A 90 3.15 3.15 2.01
CA THR A 90 3.80 3.31 0.71
C THR A 90 4.61 2.08 0.30
N GLN A 91 5.07 1.28 1.27
CA GLN A 91 5.81 0.05 1.00
C GLN A 91 4.96 -1.01 0.28
N LEU A 92 3.63 -0.85 0.25
CA LEU A 92 2.74 -1.73 -0.52
C LEU A 92 3.01 -1.63 -2.03
N ALA A 93 3.60 -0.55 -2.51
CA ALA A 93 4.00 -0.43 -3.92
C ALA A 93 5.04 -1.47 -4.33
N LYS A 94 5.78 -2.04 -3.37
CA LYS A 94 6.79 -3.08 -3.60
C LYS A 94 6.20 -4.48 -3.63
N LYS A 95 4.91 -4.64 -3.31
CA LYS A 95 4.25 -5.93 -3.15
C LYS A 95 3.34 -6.21 -4.34
N PRO A 96 2.96 -7.47 -4.57
CA PRO A 96 1.93 -7.81 -5.54
C PRO A 96 0.65 -7.03 -5.30
N LYS A 97 -0.08 -6.72 -6.38
CA LYS A 97 -1.29 -5.90 -6.31
C LYS A 97 -2.40 -6.50 -5.46
N ASP A 98 -2.47 -7.82 -5.37
CA ASP A 98 -3.47 -8.48 -4.53
C ASP A 98 -3.26 -8.18 -3.04
N LEU A 99 -2.03 -7.95 -2.61
CA LEU A 99 -1.74 -7.55 -1.23
C LEU A 99 -2.17 -6.11 -0.95
N LEU A 100 -1.97 -5.21 -1.91
CA LEU A 100 -2.51 -3.85 -1.82
C LEU A 100 -4.03 -3.90 -1.71
N GLU A 101 -4.69 -4.68 -2.57
CA GLU A 101 -6.14 -4.82 -2.56
C GLU A 101 -6.63 -5.41 -1.24
N TYR A 102 -5.94 -6.43 -0.71
CA TYR A 102 -6.28 -7.00 0.59
C TYR A 102 -6.24 -5.95 1.71
N VAL A 103 -5.15 -5.19 1.81
CA VAL A 103 -5.02 -4.16 2.85
C VAL A 103 -6.11 -3.10 2.68
N LEU A 104 -6.37 -2.67 1.45
CA LEU A 104 -7.42 -1.71 1.16
C LEU A 104 -8.79 -2.20 1.62
N VAL A 105 -9.16 -3.43 1.27
CA VAL A 105 -10.44 -4.03 1.67
C VAL A 105 -10.53 -4.14 3.19
N HIS A 106 -9.46 -4.59 3.83
CA HIS A 106 -9.38 -4.69 5.29
C HIS A 106 -9.69 -3.34 5.95
N GLU A 107 -9.06 -2.27 5.48
CA GLU A 107 -9.29 -0.94 6.05
C GLU A 107 -10.67 -0.39 5.71
N MET A 108 -11.16 -0.62 4.50
CA MET A 108 -12.51 -0.19 4.12
C MET A 108 -13.59 -0.92 4.92
N LEU A 109 -13.39 -2.18 5.29
CA LEU A 109 -14.33 -2.91 6.14
C LEU A 109 -14.44 -2.29 7.53
N HIS A 110 -13.40 -1.63 8.02
CA HIS A 110 -13.47 -0.89 9.28
C HIS A 110 -14.43 0.30 9.22
N LEU A 111 -14.84 0.74 8.06
CA LEU A 111 -15.91 1.75 7.92
C LEU A 111 -17.27 1.15 8.27
N ILE A 112 -17.43 -0.18 8.17
CA ILE A 112 -18.66 -0.90 8.53
C ILE A 112 -18.54 -1.43 9.96
N GLU A 113 -17.41 -2.07 10.29
CA GLU A 113 -17.18 -2.70 11.57
C GLU A 113 -15.80 -2.25 12.11
N PRO A 114 -15.78 -1.31 13.07
CA PRO A 114 -14.52 -0.73 13.55
C PRO A 114 -13.58 -1.71 14.26
N THR A 115 -14.11 -2.80 14.81
CA THR A 115 -13.30 -3.77 15.56
C THR A 115 -13.09 -5.06 14.77
N HIS A 116 -12.10 -5.85 15.17
CA HIS A 116 -11.83 -7.18 14.59
C HIS A 116 -12.76 -8.24 15.21
N SER A 117 -14.08 -8.00 15.12
CA SER A 117 -15.12 -8.88 15.63
C SER A 117 -15.37 -10.07 14.70
N GLU A 118 -16.22 -11.01 15.12
CA GLU A 118 -16.69 -12.08 14.25
C GLU A 118 -17.36 -11.54 12.98
N ARG A 119 -18.11 -10.45 13.12
CA ARG A 119 -18.77 -9.79 11.99
C ARG A 119 -17.74 -9.28 10.98
N PHE A 120 -16.66 -8.66 11.47
CA PHE A 120 -15.57 -8.19 10.61
C PHE A 120 -14.98 -9.34 9.78
N PHE A 121 -14.63 -10.44 10.43
CA PHE A 121 -14.05 -11.59 9.73
C PHE A 121 -15.04 -12.30 8.81
N SER A 122 -16.32 -12.31 9.15
CA SER A 122 -17.37 -12.83 8.26
C SER A 122 -17.47 -11.99 7.00
N LEU A 123 -17.42 -10.67 7.12
CA LEU A 123 -17.42 -9.77 5.97
C LEU A 123 -16.15 -9.94 5.13
N LEU A 124 -15.01 -10.06 5.79
CA LEU A 124 -13.74 -10.25 5.11
C LEU A 124 -13.73 -11.56 4.31
N MET A 125 -14.20 -12.65 4.92
CA MET A 125 -14.32 -13.95 4.24
C MET A 125 -15.26 -13.88 3.04
N ARG A 126 -16.36 -13.17 3.20
CA ARG A 126 -17.37 -13.02 2.14
C ARG A 126 -16.83 -12.26 0.94
N HIS A 127 -16.13 -11.16 1.18
CA HIS A 127 -15.70 -10.23 0.13
C HIS A 127 -14.30 -10.50 -0.39
N PHE A 128 -13.43 -11.10 0.42
CA PHE A 128 -12.06 -11.40 0.06
C PHE A 128 -11.67 -12.78 0.60
N PRO A 129 -12.20 -13.86 -0.02
CA PRO A 129 -12.04 -15.24 0.51
C PRO A 129 -10.59 -15.69 0.71
N THR A 130 -9.65 -15.13 -0.05
CA THR A 130 -8.22 -15.47 0.06
C THR A 130 -7.47 -14.61 1.08
N TRP A 131 -8.18 -13.98 2.01
CA TRP A 131 -7.57 -13.04 2.94
C TRP A 131 -6.52 -13.68 3.86
N THR A 132 -6.70 -14.97 4.22
CA THR A 132 -5.73 -15.67 5.08
C THR A 132 -4.40 -15.87 4.37
N GLU A 133 -4.43 -16.23 3.09
CA GLU A 133 -3.23 -16.35 2.27
C GLU A 133 -2.56 -14.99 2.06
N ALA A 134 -3.35 -13.95 1.78
CA ALA A 134 -2.83 -12.60 1.60
C ALA A 134 -2.15 -12.10 2.88
N ARG A 135 -2.78 -12.30 4.04
CA ARG A 135 -2.20 -11.93 5.33
C ARG A 135 -0.90 -12.67 5.60
N ALA A 136 -0.89 -14.00 5.35
CA ALA A 136 0.31 -14.80 5.55
C ALA A 136 1.46 -14.33 4.65
N GLU A 137 1.18 -14.07 3.39
CA GLU A 137 2.17 -13.58 2.44
C GLU A 137 2.71 -12.19 2.84
N LEU A 138 1.82 -11.31 3.29
CA LEU A 138 2.20 -9.98 3.77
C LEU A 138 3.12 -10.06 4.99
N ASN A 139 2.86 -11.00 5.89
CA ASN A 139 3.63 -11.19 7.13
C ASN A 139 4.93 -11.97 6.93
N GLU A 140 5.13 -12.65 5.79
CA GLU A 140 6.40 -13.31 5.47
C GLU A 140 7.56 -12.30 5.40
N LEU A 141 7.27 -11.07 4.93
CA LEU A 141 8.23 -9.98 4.83
C LEU A 141 7.71 -8.81 5.67
N PRO A 142 7.70 -8.93 7.00
CA PRO A 142 7.15 -7.89 7.85
C PRO A 142 7.96 -6.60 7.80
N LEU A 143 7.31 -5.49 8.11
CA LEU A 143 7.94 -4.17 8.16
C LEU A 143 8.95 -4.08 9.30
N THR A 144 8.67 -4.81 10.39
CA THR A 144 9.52 -4.90 11.57
C THR A 144 9.61 -6.37 12.01
N ALA A 145 10.17 -6.62 13.18
CA ALA A 145 10.19 -7.95 13.77
C ALA A 145 8.79 -8.45 14.16
N GLU A 146 7.81 -7.56 14.24
CA GLU A 146 6.44 -7.90 14.58
C GLU A 146 5.59 -8.11 13.33
N ASN A 147 4.79 -9.16 13.32
CA ASN A 147 3.82 -9.38 12.27
C ASN A 147 2.64 -8.43 12.44
N TRP A 148 2.10 -7.96 11.31
CA TRP A 148 0.89 -7.18 11.34
C TRP A 148 -0.30 -8.05 11.72
N SER A 149 -0.97 -7.66 12.79
CA SER A 149 -2.19 -8.32 13.26
C SER A 149 -3.41 -7.61 12.71
N THR A 150 -4.35 -8.40 12.28
CA THR A 150 -5.64 -7.85 11.82
C THR A 150 -6.54 -7.45 12.95
#